data_96d8b1223cfaa42cf19e2082975b39cf
#
_entry.id   96d8b1223cfaa42cf19e2082975b39cf
#
_cell.length_a   1.000
_cell.length_b   1.000
_cell.length_c   1.000
_cell.angle_alpha   90.00
_cell.angle_beta   90.00
_cell.angle_gamma   90.00
#
_symmetry.space_group_name_H-M   'P 1'
#
loop_
_entity.id
_entity.type
_entity.pdbx_description
1 polymer ?
#
loop_
_entity_poly.entity_id
_entity_poly.type
_entity_poly.pdbx_seq_one_letter_code
_entity_poly.pdbx_strand_id
1 'polypeptide(L)'
;MAVCEILSVGTEILLGDILNTNCRFLSVEVAKLGITVLRHTTVGDNADRLAAALGTALERSDIVIATGGLGPTADDITRDVCCEAMGFELRLDERIAEEIRRYFTAKGADIPETNYRQAYVPVGGTVFPNHHGTAPGLGLKKGGKCVVMLPGPPYEMAPMYRESVVPYLAEYSDGAIVSHTVRTMGIGESALAELCSDLLNGENPTVAPYAKMGEALLRVTAKAERAQEAEELCAPVIAEIRRRVGRYCYGIDSENIEQRVVELLKSSGLTLATAESCTAGYVSKRVTDIPGASSVFGCGAVTYSNEIKEKLLGVRHETLEAHGAVSEETAREMAAGVRRLSGADIGISVTGIAGPDSDGTDKPVGLCYVAIDAKDYTACDKVETGRGDREYNRYVNASRALNLVRLYIEERMADKA
;
A
#
# COMPACT_ATOMS: atom_id res chain seq x y z
N MET A 1 18.51 -7.78 -21.60
CA MET A 1 17.67 -7.37 -20.46
C MET A 1 18.03 -8.29 -19.30
N ALA A 2 18.53 -7.73 -18.20
CA ALA A 2 18.91 -8.53 -17.04
C ALA A 2 17.66 -9.11 -16.34
N VAL A 3 17.75 -10.38 -15.97
CA VAL A 3 16.68 -11.10 -15.26
C VAL A 3 17.05 -11.23 -13.79
N CYS A 4 16.12 -10.89 -12.93
CA CYS A 4 16.23 -11.00 -11.47
C CYS A 4 15.25 -12.02 -10.90
N GLU A 5 15.70 -12.77 -9.91
CA GLU A 5 14.85 -13.57 -9.02
C GLU A 5 14.99 -13.05 -7.58
N ILE A 6 13.88 -12.91 -6.87
CA ILE A 6 13.87 -12.54 -5.46
C ILE A 6 13.70 -13.81 -4.63
N LEU A 7 14.64 -14.04 -3.70
CA LEU A 7 14.69 -15.20 -2.82
C LEU A 7 14.45 -14.75 -1.38
N SER A 8 13.29 -15.05 -0.84
CA SER A 8 12.94 -14.73 0.55
C SER A 8 13.28 -15.90 1.46
N VAL A 9 14.03 -15.65 2.52
CA VAL A 9 14.45 -16.66 3.50
C VAL A 9 13.78 -16.35 4.84
N GLY A 10 12.98 -17.29 5.32
CA GLY A 10 12.25 -17.19 6.59
C GLY A 10 11.13 -18.21 6.66
N THR A 11 11.13 -19.01 7.69
CA THR A 11 10.12 -20.04 7.96
C THR A 11 8.76 -19.42 8.27
N GLU A 12 8.72 -18.26 8.94
CA GLU A 12 7.52 -17.50 9.27
C GLU A 12 6.73 -17.02 8.03
N ILE A 13 7.45 -16.79 6.91
CA ILE A 13 6.82 -16.43 5.64
C ILE A 13 6.11 -17.65 5.04
N LEU A 14 6.73 -18.83 5.12
CA LEU A 14 6.14 -20.09 4.61
C LEU A 14 4.93 -20.54 5.44
N LEU A 15 4.96 -20.29 6.75
CA LEU A 15 3.84 -20.60 7.65
C LEU A 15 2.69 -19.61 7.50
N GLY A 16 2.91 -18.45 6.86
CA GLY A 16 1.90 -17.42 6.68
C GLY A 16 1.72 -16.51 7.90
N ASP A 17 2.64 -16.56 8.87
CA ASP A 17 2.59 -15.72 10.06
C ASP A 17 2.78 -14.24 9.72
N ILE A 18 3.57 -13.95 8.68
CA ILE A 18 3.79 -12.61 8.16
C ILE A 18 3.63 -12.53 6.66
N LEU A 19 3.26 -11.34 6.16
CA LEU A 19 3.22 -11.06 4.73
C LEU A 19 4.62 -10.77 4.19
N ASN A 20 4.95 -11.30 3.02
CA ASN A 20 6.21 -11.03 2.33
C ASN A 20 6.23 -9.62 1.71
N THR A 21 6.35 -8.60 2.54
CA THR A 21 6.39 -7.19 2.13
C THR A 21 7.70 -6.82 1.45
N ASN A 22 8.81 -7.49 1.80
CA ASN A 22 10.12 -7.29 1.18
C ASN A 22 10.10 -7.65 -0.30
N CYS A 23 9.50 -8.78 -0.63
CA CYS A 23 9.38 -9.23 -2.01
C CYS A 23 8.62 -8.22 -2.88
N ARG A 24 7.50 -7.70 -2.37
CA ARG A 24 6.74 -6.63 -3.04
C ARG A 24 7.58 -5.36 -3.23
N PHE A 25 8.29 -4.91 -2.19
CA PHE A 25 9.14 -3.73 -2.25
C PHE A 25 10.25 -3.89 -3.29
N LEU A 26 11.00 -4.98 -3.23
CA LEU A 26 12.10 -5.27 -4.14
C LEU A 26 11.63 -5.39 -5.58
N SER A 27 10.47 -6.00 -5.85
CA SER A 27 9.91 -6.09 -7.20
C SER A 27 9.65 -4.72 -7.82
N VAL A 28 9.12 -3.78 -7.03
CA VAL A 28 8.85 -2.40 -7.48
C VAL A 28 10.16 -1.66 -7.74
N GLU A 29 11.11 -1.75 -6.83
CA GLU A 29 12.35 -0.98 -6.92
C GLU A 29 13.32 -1.54 -7.99
N VAL A 30 13.39 -2.86 -8.15
CA VAL A 30 14.19 -3.52 -9.22
C VAL A 30 13.66 -3.16 -10.60
N ALA A 31 12.32 -3.13 -10.76
CA ALA A 31 11.69 -2.73 -12.01
C ALA A 31 12.06 -1.29 -12.43
N LYS A 32 12.20 -0.36 -11.48
CA LYS A 32 12.64 1.02 -11.76
C LYS A 32 14.05 1.09 -12.42
N LEU A 33 14.89 0.08 -12.19
CA LEU A 33 16.19 -0.05 -12.82
C LEU A 33 16.12 -0.70 -14.23
N GLY A 34 14.94 -0.98 -14.76
CA GLY A 34 14.78 -1.69 -16.03
C GLY A 34 15.14 -3.18 -15.97
N ILE A 35 15.34 -3.73 -14.77
CA ILE A 35 15.64 -5.14 -14.54
C ILE A 35 14.33 -5.91 -14.40
N THR A 36 14.19 -7.03 -15.10
CA THR A 36 12.96 -7.82 -15.11
C THR A 36 12.96 -8.83 -13.98
N VAL A 37 12.00 -8.74 -13.05
CA VAL A 37 11.75 -9.76 -12.05
C VAL A 37 10.79 -10.80 -12.61
N LEU A 38 11.28 -12.03 -12.83
CA LEU A 38 10.46 -13.11 -13.38
C LEU A 38 9.93 -14.08 -12.33
N ARG A 39 10.57 -14.18 -11.17
CA ARG A 39 10.21 -15.16 -10.14
C ARG A 39 10.45 -14.64 -8.74
N HIS A 40 9.60 -15.12 -7.85
CA HIS A 40 9.76 -15.02 -6.41
C HIS A 40 9.85 -16.44 -5.84
N THR A 41 10.87 -16.71 -5.07
CA THR A 41 11.04 -17.99 -4.37
C THR A 41 11.09 -17.73 -2.86
N THR A 42 10.39 -18.52 -2.08
CA THR A 42 10.45 -18.44 -0.61
C THR A 42 10.93 -19.78 -0.07
N VAL A 43 11.93 -19.75 0.82
CA VAL A 43 12.49 -20.94 1.48
C VAL A 43 12.51 -20.71 2.98
N GLY A 44 12.35 -21.78 3.77
CA GLY A 44 12.57 -21.74 5.22
C GLY A 44 14.06 -21.80 5.57
N ASP A 45 14.36 -21.59 6.82
CA ASP A 45 15.71 -21.53 7.40
C ASP A 45 16.38 -22.91 7.43
N ASN A 46 16.77 -23.39 6.26
CA ASN A 46 17.44 -24.68 6.08
C ASN A 46 18.49 -24.58 4.95
N ALA A 47 19.72 -24.90 5.25
CA ALA A 47 20.87 -24.70 4.38
C ALA A 47 20.76 -25.45 3.05
N ASP A 48 20.39 -26.72 3.06
CA ASP A 48 20.29 -27.55 1.85
C ASP A 48 19.19 -27.03 0.91
N ARG A 49 18.04 -26.66 1.46
CA ARG A 49 16.93 -26.08 0.69
C ARG A 49 17.28 -24.72 0.10
N LEU A 50 17.96 -23.89 0.89
CA LEU A 50 18.41 -22.58 0.42
C LEU A 50 19.46 -22.72 -0.68
N ALA A 51 20.44 -23.61 -0.52
CA ALA A 51 21.46 -23.90 -1.53
C ALA A 51 20.84 -24.41 -2.85
N ALA A 52 19.90 -25.33 -2.78
CA ALA A 52 19.18 -25.84 -3.94
C ALA A 52 18.35 -24.76 -4.66
N ALA A 53 17.65 -23.91 -3.90
CA ALA A 53 16.87 -22.81 -4.45
C ALA A 53 17.76 -21.75 -5.09
N LEU A 54 18.86 -21.38 -4.45
CA LEU A 54 19.84 -20.43 -4.97
C LEU A 54 20.51 -20.96 -6.24
N GLY A 55 20.92 -22.25 -6.26
CA GLY A 55 21.49 -22.87 -7.45
C GLY A 55 20.54 -22.79 -8.64
N THR A 56 19.27 -23.18 -8.44
CA THR A 56 18.23 -23.08 -9.47
C THR A 56 18.00 -21.63 -9.92
N ALA A 57 18.00 -20.67 -9.00
CA ALA A 57 17.82 -19.26 -9.31
C ALA A 57 19.00 -18.71 -10.14
N LEU A 58 20.23 -19.09 -9.82
CA LEU A 58 21.45 -18.71 -10.56
C LEU A 58 21.52 -19.29 -11.97
N GLU A 59 20.96 -20.48 -12.22
CA GLU A 59 20.90 -21.04 -13.56
C GLU A 59 20.04 -20.21 -14.52
N ARG A 60 18.95 -19.58 -14.02
CA ARG A 60 17.91 -18.95 -14.84
C ARG A 60 17.81 -17.43 -14.70
N SER A 61 18.63 -16.84 -13.83
CA SER A 61 18.61 -15.40 -13.58
C SER A 61 20.05 -14.85 -13.55
N ASP A 62 20.21 -13.59 -13.95
CA ASP A 62 21.49 -12.87 -13.90
C ASP A 62 21.75 -12.33 -12.51
N ILE A 63 20.66 -11.99 -11.80
CA ILE A 63 20.66 -11.39 -10.48
C ILE A 63 19.75 -12.21 -9.55
N VAL A 64 20.25 -12.53 -8.36
CA VAL A 64 19.44 -13.06 -7.26
C VAL A 64 19.52 -12.11 -6.10
N ILE A 65 18.38 -11.64 -5.60
CA ILE A 65 18.30 -10.82 -4.40
C ILE A 65 17.70 -11.67 -3.28
N ALA A 66 18.52 -12.08 -2.34
CA ALA A 66 18.11 -12.78 -1.13
C ALA A 66 17.77 -11.77 -0.03
N THR A 67 16.69 -11.99 0.73
CA THR A 67 16.32 -11.18 1.89
C THR A 67 15.90 -12.07 3.06
N GLY A 68 16.45 -11.78 4.24
CA GLY A 68 16.32 -12.59 5.45
C GLY A 68 17.52 -13.48 5.74
N GLY A 69 17.62 -14.00 6.96
CA GLY A 69 18.68 -14.92 7.40
C GLY A 69 20.09 -14.32 7.46
N LEU A 70 20.22 -13.01 7.76
CA LEU A 70 21.49 -12.31 8.00
C LEU A 70 21.70 -11.94 9.49
N GLY A 71 20.83 -12.35 10.36
CA GLY A 71 20.93 -12.09 11.80
C GLY A 71 22.08 -12.84 12.46
N PRO A 72 22.15 -12.77 13.81
CA PRO A 72 23.24 -13.37 14.58
C PRO A 72 22.97 -14.82 15.03
N THR A 73 21.77 -15.34 14.78
CA THR A 73 21.34 -16.63 15.32
C THR A 73 21.81 -17.81 14.46
N ALA A 74 21.67 -19.03 14.95
CA ALA A 74 22.20 -20.21 14.25
C ALA A 74 21.40 -20.56 12.97
N ASP A 75 20.17 -20.12 12.89
CA ASP A 75 19.25 -20.23 11.76
C ASP A 75 19.44 -19.12 10.70
N ASP A 76 20.25 -18.10 10.98
CA ASP A 76 20.66 -17.07 10.03
C ASP A 76 21.78 -17.62 9.12
N ILE A 77 21.39 -18.26 8.03
CA ILE A 77 22.28 -19.05 7.18
C ILE A 77 22.53 -18.44 5.80
N THR A 78 21.81 -17.37 5.44
CA THR A 78 21.80 -16.82 4.06
C THR A 78 23.19 -16.42 3.59
N ARG A 79 23.98 -15.74 4.42
CA ARG A 79 25.35 -15.34 4.10
C ARG A 79 26.23 -16.54 3.79
N ASP A 80 26.22 -17.50 4.72
CA ASP A 80 27.13 -18.66 4.63
C ASP A 80 26.83 -19.49 3.37
N VAL A 81 25.55 -19.79 3.13
CA VAL A 81 25.10 -20.55 1.95
C VAL A 81 25.38 -19.80 0.64
N CYS A 82 25.09 -18.49 0.57
CA CYS A 82 25.33 -17.74 -0.65
C CYS A 82 26.83 -17.56 -0.96
N CYS A 83 27.66 -17.36 0.07
CA CYS A 83 29.11 -17.27 -0.11
C CYS A 83 29.71 -18.60 -0.56
N GLU A 84 29.28 -19.72 0.03
CA GLU A 84 29.71 -21.05 -0.36
C GLU A 84 29.33 -21.37 -1.82
N ALA A 85 28.06 -21.16 -2.18
CA ALA A 85 27.53 -21.43 -3.52
C ALA A 85 28.26 -20.59 -4.60
N MET A 86 28.64 -19.36 -4.29
CA MET A 86 29.38 -18.45 -5.17
C MET A 86 30.90 -18.62 -5.08
N GLY A 87 31.38 -19.46 -4.15
CA GLY A 87 32.81 -19.74 -3.94
C GLY A 87 33.58 -18.52 -3.42
N PHE A 88 33.02 -17.84 -2.39
CA PHE A 88 33.66 -16.76 -1.65
C PHE A 88 33.99 -17.22 -0.24
N GLU A 89 35.21 -16.89 0.20
CA GLU A 89 35.63 -17.09 1.59
C GLU A 89 35.13 -15.97 2.48
N LEU A 90 34.74 -16.29 3.71
CA LEU A 90 34.35 -15.33 4.71
C LEU A 90 35.54 -14.95 5.59
N ARG A 91 35.67 -13.65 5.89
CA ARG A 91 36.69 -13.12 6.82
C ARG A 91 36.04 -12.13 7.76
N LEU A 92 36.52 -12.11 9.00
CA LEU A 92 36.17 -11.09 9.99
C LEU A 92 36.61 -9.71 9.51
N ASP A 93 35.69 -8.75 9.45
CA ASP A 93 36.01 -7.32 9.26
C ASP A 93 35.90 -6.61 10.61
N GLU A 94 37.06 -6.15 11.10
CA GLU A 94 37.16 -5.50 12.41
C GLU A 94 36.40 -4.17 12.49
N ARG A 95 36.20 -3.48 11.33
CA ARG A 95 35.43 -2.23 11.29
C ARG A 95 33.95 -2.52 11.56
N ILE A 96 33.41 -3.57 10.95
CA ILE A 96 32.02 -3.98 11.17
C ILE A 96 31.84 -4.50 12.60
N ALA A 97 32.82 -5.26 13.11
CA ALA A 97 32.79 -5.70 14.51
C ALA A 97 32.76 -4.51 15.48
N GLU A 98 33.52 -3.44 15.17
CA GLU A 98 33.49 -2.21 15.96
C GLU A 98 32.18 -1.42 15.81
N GLU A 99 31.57 -1.39 14.62
CA GLU A 99 30.25 -0.78 14.40
C GLU A 99 29.17 -1.50 15.20
N ILE A 100 29.17 -2.83 15.21
CA ILE A 100 28.28 -3.65 16.05
C ILE A 100 28.50 -3.29 17.52
N ARG A 101 29.76 -3.18 17.97
CA ARG A 101 30.08 -2.81 19.35
C ARG A 101 29.49 -1.43 19.72
N ARG A 102 29.69 -0.43 18.84
CA ARG A 102 29.13 0.92 19.06
C ARG A 102 27.61 0.94 19.12
N TYR A 103 26.95 0.16 18.27
CA TYR A 103 25.50 0.06 18.27
C TYR A 103 24.94 -0.44 19.62
N PHE A 104 25.54 -1.49 20.20
CA PHE A 104 25.12 -2.00 21.51
C PHE A 104 25.51 -1.06 22.65
N THR A 105 26.72 -0.51 22.61
CA THR A 105 27.18 0.47 23.62
C THR A 105 26.27 1.69 23.67
N ALA A 106 25.84 2.22 22.53
CA ALA A 106 24.91 3.35 22.47
C ALA A 106 23.54 3.05 23.07
N LYS A 107 23.15 1.77 23.12
CA LYS A 107 21.92 1.28 23.75
C LYS A 107 22.10 0.88 25.21
N GLY A 108 23.31 0.96 25.75
CA GLY A 108 23.62 0.53 27.10
C GLY A 108 23.45 -0.98 27.36
N ALA A 109 23.61 -1.79 26.30
CA ALA A 109 23.39 -3.24 26.31
C ALA A 109 24.72 -3.99 26.13
N ASP A 110 24.83 -5.15 26.78
CA ASP A 110 25.92 -6.09 26.52
C ASP A 110 25.77 -6.72 25.13
N ILE A 111 26.90 -7.01 24.49
CA ILE A 111 26.92 -7.61 23.15
C ILE A 111 26.94 -9.12 23.30
N PRO A 112 25.92 -9.84 22.83
CA PRO A 112 25.99 -11.29 22.69
C PRO A 112 27.11 -11.68 21.71
N GLU A 113 27.94 -12.65 22.09
CA GLU A 113 29.09 -13.08 21.26
C GLU A 113 28.64 -13.50 19.83
N THR A 114 27.45 -14.06 19.73
CA THR A 114 26.83 -14.44 18.44
C THR A 114 26.70 -13.29 17.46
N ASN A 115 26.57 -12.04 17.93
CA ASN A 115 26.44 -10.87 17.05
C ASN A 115 27.68 -10.61 16.22
N TYR A 116 28.86 -11.04 16.64
CA TYR A 116 30.08 -10.92 15.85
C TYR A 116 30.09 -11.81 14.61
N ARG A 117 29.19 -12.80 14.50
CA ARG A 117 29.00 -13.53 13.25
C ARG A 117 28.65 -12.60 12.09
N GLN A 118 27.93 -11.52 12.35
CA GLN A 118 27.54 -10.53 11.34
C GLN A 118 28.71 -9.73 10.78
N ALA A 119 29.86 -9.73 11.47
CA ALA A 119 31.08 -9.08 11.02
C ALA A 119 31.92 -9.94 10.05
N TYR A 120 31.52 -11.19 9.77
CA TYR A 120 32.17 -12.00 8.74
C TYR A 120 31.58 -11.63 7.36
N VAL A 121 32.46 -11.18 6.47
CA VAL A 121 32.11 -10.69 5.13
C VAL A 121 32.89 -11.42 4.04
N PRO A 122 32.36 -11.49 2.82
CA PRO A 122 33.01 -12.17 1.71
C PRO A 122 34.29 -11.43 1.25
N VAL A 123 35.39 -12.15 1.12
CA VAL A 123 36.64 -11.63 0.59
C VAL A 123 36.46 -11.28 -0.91
N GLY A 124 36.62 -10.03 -1.26
CA GLY A 124 36.38 -9.54 -2.62
C GLY A 124 34.90 -9.29 -2.96
N GLY A 125 34.00 -9.48 -2.04
CA GLY A 125 32.61 -9.04 -2.15
C GLY A 125 32.42 -7.56 -1.78
N THR A 126 31.20 -7.09 -1.94
CA THR A 126 30.79 -5.73 -1.53
C THR A 126 30.00 -5.79 -0.25
N VAL A 127 30.26 -4.85 0.65
CA VAL A 127 29.51 -4.70 1.91
C VAL A 127 28.60 -3.47 1.81
N PHE A 128 27.32 -3.64 2.13
CA PHE A 128 26.34 -2.56 2.20
C PHE A 128 26.11 -2.18 3.68
N PRO A 129 26.42 -0.93 4.06
CA PRO A 129 26.27 -0.48 5.45
C PRO A 129 24.82 -0.57 5.92
N ASN A 130 24.63 -0.97 7.18
CA ASN A 130 23.30 -0.96 7.83
C ASN A 130 23.24 0.18 8.86
N HIS A 131 22.54 1.26 8.52
CA HIS A 131 22.39 2.40 9.43
C HIS A 131 21.23 2.25 10.42
N HIS A 132 20.45 1.17 10.30
CA HIS A 132 19.23 0.95 11.09
C HIS A 132 19.28 -0.33 11.95
N GLY A 133 20.32 -1.15 11.78
CA GLY A 133 20.53 -2.42 12.48
C GLY A 133 21.99 -2.80 12.56
N THR A 134 22.27 -4.08 12.78
CA THR A 134 23.63 -4.62 12.97
C THR A 134 24.11 -5.50 11.80
N ALA A 135 23.19 -6.09 11.04
CA ALA A 135 23.53 -6.98 9.94
C ALA A 135 23.83 -6.18 8.67
N PRO A 136 25.06 -6.13 8.16
CA PRO A 136 25.36 -5.53 6.87
C PRO A 136 24.70 -6.33 5.74
N GLY A 137 24.32 -5.67 4.66
CA GLY A 137 24.01 -6.34 3.40
C GLY A 137 25.29 -6.70 2.66
N LEU A 138 25.20 -7.65 1.75
CA LEU A 138 26.36 -8.17 1.03
C LEU A 138 26.05 -8.31 -0.46
N GLY A 139 27.04 -8.05 -1.31
CA GLY A 139 26.97 -8.21 -2.75
C GLY A 139 28.11 -9.08 -3.29
N LEU A 140 27.77 -10.06 -4.11
CA LEU A 140 28.71 -10.98 -4.76
C LEU A 140 28.56 -10.90 -6.27
N LYS A 141 29.66 -10.77 -7.00
CA LYS A 141 29.68 -10.84 -8.47
C LYS A 141 30.74 -11.83 -8.92
N LYS A 142 30.34 -12.86 -9.67
CA LYS A 142 31.22 -13.88 -10.20
C LYS A 142 30.60 -14.59 -11.39
N GLY A 143 31.38 -14.80 -12.45
CA GLY A 143 30.94 -15.56 -13.62
C GLY A 143 29.71 -14.99 -14.32
N GLY A 144 29.55 -13.66 -14.34
CA GLY A 144 28.38 -13.00 -14.93
C GLY A 144 27.11 -13.05 -14.07
N LYS A 145 27.17 -13.62 -12.87
CA LYS A 145 26.07 -13.69 -11.91
C LYS A 145 26.27 -12.70 -10.77
N CYS A 146 25.17 -12.17 -10.26
CA CYS A 146 25.12 -11.25 -9.13
C CYS A 146 24.21 -11.81 -8.04
N VAL A 147 24.70 -11.89 -6.81
CA VAL A 147 23.90 -12.20 -5.63
C VAL A 147 23.94 -11.03 -4.66
N VAL A 148 22.80 -10.51 -4.29
CA VAL A 148 22.64 -9.47 -3.27
C VAL A 148 21.93 -10.10 -2.08
N MET A 149 22.47 -9.90 -0.89
CA MET A 149 21.90 -10.37 0.37
C MET A 149 21.51 -9.18 1.25
N LEU A 150 20.28 -9.14 1.70
CA LEU A 150 19.69 -8.05 2.47
C LEU A 150 19.06 -8.56 3.78
N PRO A 151 19.03 -7.74 4.84
CA PRO A 151 18.38 -8.12 6.10
C PRO A 151 16.87 -8.37 5.94
N GLY A 152 16.30 -9.12 6.89
CA GLY A 152 14.86 -9.44 6.91
C GLY A 152 13.96 -8.25 7.29
N PRO A 153 14.25 -7.47 8.35
CA PRO A 153 13.40 -6.37 8.77
C PRO A 153 13.25 -5.31 7.67
N PRO A 154 12.00 -4.95 7.26
CA PRO A 154 11.77 -3.99 6.16
C PRO A 154 12.39 -2.61 6.41
N TYR A 155 12.43 -2.15 7.67
CA TYR A 155 12.99 -0.84 8.04
C TYR A 155 14.53 -0.78 7.91
N GLU A 156 15.21 -1.93 7.85
CA GLU A 156 16.65 -2.06 7.57
C GLU A 156 16.88 -2.25 6.06
N MET A 157 16.13 -3.18 5.46
CA MET A 157 16.28 -3.60 4.08
C MET A 157 16.00 -2.49 3.07
N ALA A 158 14.91 -1.75 3.24
CA ALA A 158 14.47 -0.78 2.26
C ALA A 158 15.42 0.44 2.11
N PRO A 159 15.90 1.10 3.18
CA PRO A 159 16.90 2.15 3.03
C PRO A 159 18.23 1.61 2.47
N MET A 160 18.71 0.46 2.96
CA MET A 160 19.93 -0.17 2.46
C MET A 160 19.87 -0.45 0.95
N TYR A 161 18.72 -0.96 0.47
CA TYR A 161 18.51 -1.19 -0.96
C TYR A 161 18.65 0.12 -1.75
N ARG A 162 17.96 1.18 -1.33
CA ARG A 162 17.98 2.46 -2.05
C ARG A 162 19.34 3.13 -2.05
N GLU A 163 20.03 3.11 -0.93
CA GLU A 163 21.30 3.82 -0.74
C GLU A 163 22.49 3.08 -1.37
N SER A 164 22.51 1.76 -1.25
CA SER A 164 23.70 0.96 -1.57
C SER A 164 23.49 -0.02 -2.73
N VAL A 165 22.32 -0.67 -2.82
CA VAL A 165 22.07 -1.72 -3.83
C VAL A 165 21.69 -1.12 -5.18
N VAL A 166 20.94 -0.02 -5.21
CA VAL A 166 20.58 0.67 -6.46
C VAL A 166 21.83 1.04 -7.25
N PRO A 167 22.85 1.75 -6.72
CA PRO A 167 24.08 2.02 -7.46
C PRO A 167 24.88 0.75 -7.78
N TYR A 168 24.85 -0.26 -6.93
CA TYR A 168 25.54 -1.54 -7.17
C TYR A 168 24.97 -2.32 -8.35
N LEU A 169 23.65 -2.21 -8.59
CA LEU A 169 22.95 -2.86 -9.70
C LEU A 169 22.88 -2.00 -10.96
N ALA A 170 23.39 -0.76 -10.94
CA ALA A 170 23.28 0.17 -12.07
C ALA A 170 23.86 -0.38 -13.38
N GLU A 171 24.90 -1.20 -13.32
CA GLU A 171 25.51 -1.82 -14.52
C GLU A 171 24.60 -2.83 -15.23
N TYR A 172 23.59 -3.37 -14.53
CA TYR A 172 22.58 -4.29 -15.08
C TYR A 172 21.36 -3.55 -15.64
N SER A 173 21.32 -2.23 -15.47
CA SER A 173 20.22 -1.41 -15.97
C SER A 173 20.21 -1.38 -17.48
N ASP A 174 19.09 -1.78 -18.08
CA ASP A 174 18.86 -1.74 -19.53
C ASP A 174 17.72 -0.76 -19.82
N GLY A 175 17.98 0.52 -19.54
CA GLY A 175 17.00 1.60 -19.63
C GLY A 175 16.24 1.85 -18.32
N ALA A 176 15.19 2.63 -18.42
CA ALA A 176 14.30 2.96 -17.31
C ALA A 176 12.87 2.47 -17.58
N ILE A 177 12.24 1.93 -16.56
CA ILE A 177 10.81 1.62 -16.57
C ILE A 177 10.08 2.60 -15.65
N VAL A 178 9.11 3.32 -16.20
CA VAL A 178 8.21 4.20 -15.48
C VAL A 178 6.82 3.59 -15.48
N SER A 179 6.16 3.61 -14.33
CA SER A 179 4.84 3.03 -14.16
C SER A 179 3.97 3.94 -13.31
N HIS A 180 2.81 4.30 -13.85
CA HIS A 180 1.80 5.09 -13.17
C HIS A 180 0.51 4.30 -12.97
N THR A 181 -0.17 4.56 -11.87
CA THR A 181 -1.46 3.93 -11.57
C THR A 181 -2.55 5.00 -11.58
N VAL A 182 -3.43 4.92 -12.58
CA VAL A 182 -4.68 5.69 -12.59
C VAL A 182 -5.68 4.98 -11.69
N ARG A 183 -6.09 5.65 -10.63
CA ARG A 183 -6.98 5.10 -9.61
C ARG A 183 -8.41 5.57 -9.82
N THR A 184 -9.34 4.63 -9.81
CA THR A 184 -10.77 4.93 -10.01
C THR A 184 -11.63 4.35 -8.90
N MET A 185 -12.75 5.03 -8.64
CA MET A 185 -13.77 4.59 -7.70
C MET A 185 -15.17 4.81 -8.28
N GLY A 186 -16.07 3.86 -8.03
CA GLY A 186 -17.45 3.92 -8.51
C GLY A 186 -17.67 3.33 -9.90
N ILE A 187 -16.63 2.74 -10.50
CA ILE A 187 -16.68 1.98 -11.76
C ILE A 187 -16.12 0.58 -11.53
N GLY A 188 -16.72 -0.44 -12.11
CA GLY A 188 -16.22 -1.82 -12.05
C GLY A 188 -15.06 -2.05 -13.01
N GLU A 189 -14.25 -3.08 -12.72
CA GLU A 189 -13.06 -3.42 -13.53
C GLU A 189 -13.42 -3.69 -14.99
N SER A 190 -14.47 -4.47 -15.25
CA SER A 190 -14.90 -4.79 -16.64
C SER A 190 -15.33 -3.55 -17.41
N ALA A 191 -16.11 -2.67 -16.78
CA ALA A 191 -16.53 -1.42 -17.40
C ALA A 191 -15.36 -0.46 -17.63
N LEU A 192 -14.39 -0.42 -16.71
CA LEU A 192 -13.17 0.34 -16.87
C LEU A 192 -12.31 -0.19 -18.02
N ALA A 193 -12.16 -1.52 -18.11
CA ALA A 193 -11.43 -2.17 -19.20
C ALA A 193 -12.10 -1.97 -20.55
N GLU A 194 -13.43 -2.03 -20.63
CA GLU A 194 -14.19 -1.75 -21.87
C GLU A 194 -14.00 -0.31 -22.32
N LEU A 195 -14.10 0.66 -21.41
CA LEU A 195 -13.93 2.08 -21.68
C LEU A 195 -12.54 2.43 -22.25
N CYS A 196 -11.52 1.62 -21.91
CA CYS A 196 -10.12 1.82 -22.30
C CYS A 196 -9.59 0.68 -23.19
N SER A 197 -10.46 -0.12 -23.82
CA SER A 197 -10.10 -1.40 -24.48
C SER A 197 -9.04 -1.27 -25.57
N ASP A 198 -9.07 -0.20 -26.36
CA ASP A 198 -8.05 0.09 -27.39
C ASP A 198 -6.67 0.39 -26.79
N LEU A 199 -6.63 1.00 -25.59
CA LEU A 199 -5.37 1.31 -24.89
C LEU A 199 -4.71 0.07 -24.27
N LEU A 200 -5.50 -0.98 -23.98
CA LEU A 200 -4.99 -2.23 -23.38
C LEU A 200 -4.13 -3.03 -24.37
N ASN A 201 -4.21 -2.76 -25.67
CA ASN A 201 -3.44 -3.43 -26.72
C ASN A 201 -2.11 -2.74 -27.04
N GLY A 202 -1.78 -1.65 -26.34
CA GLY A 202 -0.52 -0.93 -26.52
C GLY A 202 0.69 -1.77 -26.07
N GLU A 203 1.77 -1.72 -26.86
CA GLU A 203 3.01 -2.44 -26.55
C GLU A 203 3.95 -1.59 -25.64
N ASN A 204 4.02 -0.28 -25.87
CA ASN A 204 4.80 0.63 -25.05
C ASN A 204 4.28 2.09 -25.21
N PRO A 205 3.58 2.64 -24.21
CA PRO A 205 3.31 2.05 -22.89
C PRO A 205 2.27 0.91 -22.95
N THR A 206 2.43 -0.04 -22.05
CA THR A 206 1.40 -1.04 -21.76
C THR A 206 0.38 -0.47 -20.78
N VAL A 207 -0.89 -0.87 -20.92
CA VAL A 207 -1.96 -0.54 -19.97
C VAL A 207 -2.58 -1.83 -19.46
N ALA A 208 -2.62 -2.00 -18.15
CA ALA A 208 -3.15 -3.21 -17.51
C ALA A 208 -4.20 -2.86 -16.45
N PRO A 209 -5.44 -3.40 -16.55
CA PRO A 209 -6.45 -3.27 -15.51
C PRO A 209 -6.18 -4.22 -14.37
N TYR A 210 -6.54 -3.84 -13.16
CA TYR A 210 -6.61 -4.70 -12.00
C TYR A 210 -7.53 -4.10 -10.92
N ALA A 211 -8.07 -4.98 -10.07
CA ALA A 211 -8.95 -4.57 -9.00
C ALA A 211 -8.25 -4.63 -7.64
N LYS A 212 -8.65 -3.70 -6.76
CA LYS A 212 -8.48 -3.78 -5.31
C LYS A 212 -9.85 -3.75 -4.66
N MET A 213 -9.89 -3.99 -3.35
CA MET A 213 -11.14 -3.90 -2.60
C MET A 213 -11.78 -2.51 -2.80
N GLY A 214 -12.95 -2.47 -3.43
CA GLY A 214 -13.71 -1.24 -3.69
C GLY A 214 -13.18 -0.31 -4.78
N GLU A 215 -12.12 -0.68 -5.50
CA GLU A 215 -11.48 0.14 -6.55
C GLU A 215 -11.17 -0.68 -7.80
N ALA A 216 -11.26 -0.05 -8.96
CA ALA A 216 -10.67 -0.53 -10.20
C ALA A 216 -9.54 0.41 -10.63
N LEU A 217 -8.48 -0.12 -11.20
CA LEU A 217 -7.23 0.59 -11.45
C LEU A 217 -6.73 0.29 -12.86
N LEU A 218 -6.05 1.27 -13.48
CA LEU A 218 -5.28 1.06 -14.70
C LEU A 218 -3.81 1.42 -14.43
N ARG A 219 -2.92 0.47 -14.67
CA ARG A 219 -1.49 0.72 -14.60
C ARG A 219 -0.94 0.96 -16.01
N VAL A 220 -0.34 2.12 -16.21
CA VAL A 220 0.34 2.52 -17.43
C VAL A 220 1.83 2.37 -17.21
N THR A 221 2.52 1.56 -18.02
CA THR A 221 3.95 1.29 -17.85
C THR A 221 4.68 1.46 -19.17
N ALA A 222 5.68 2.33 -19.20
CA ALA A 222 6.57 2.53 -20.33
C ALA A 222 8.01 2.14 -19.99
N LYS A 223 8.74 1.70 -21.01
CA LYS A 223 10.18 1.48 -20.98
C LYS A 223 10.86 2.38 -22.03
N ALA A 224 11.97 3.03 -21.66
CA ALA A 224 12.80 3.82 -22.56
C ALA A 224 14.27 3.78 -22.09
N GLU A 225 15.18 4.39 -22.85
CA GLU A 225 16.59 4.50 -22.43
C GLU A 225 16.75 5.37 -21.17
N ARG A 226 15.91 6.40 -21.05
CA ARG A 226 15.90 7.34 -19.91
C ARG A 226 14.52 7.43 -19.28
N ALA A 227 14.48 7.66 -17.97
CA ALA A 227 13.23 7.80 -17.22
C ALA A 227 12.35 8.93 -17.78
N GLN A 228 12.93 10.05 -18.19
CA GLN A 228 12.18 11.16 -18.78
C GLN A 228 11.47 10.76 -20.08
N GLU A 229 12.09 9.98 -20.93
CA GLU A 229 11.47 9.48 -22.16
C GLU A 229 10.32 8.52 -21.87
N ALA A 230 10.47 7.67 -20.85
CA ALA A 230 9.39 6.79 -20.40
C ALA A 230 8.20 7.59 -19.82
N GLU A 231 8.47 8.68 -19.07
CA GLU A 231 7.44 9.62 -18.61
C GLU A 231 6.68 10.26 -19.79
N GLU A 232 7.42 10.74 -20.79
CA GLU A 232 6.83 11.35 -21.99
C GLU A 232 5.96 10.38 -22.78
N LEU A 233 6.26 9.08 -22.76
CA LEU A 233 5.42 8.03 -23.33
C LEU A 233 4.16 7.79 -22.51
N CYS A 234 4.26 7.77 -21.17
CA CYS A 234 3.12 7.54 -20.29
C CYS A 234 2.11 8.70 -20.31
N ALA A 235 2.59 9.94 -20.34
CA ALA A 235 1.76 11.14 -20.15
C ALA A 235 0.53 11.24 -21.07
N PRO A 236 0.60 11.06 -22.41
CA PRO A 236 -0.56 11.15 -23.28
C PRO A 236 -1.57 10.04 -23.03
N VAL A 237 -1.12 8.82 -22.68
CA VAL A 237 -2.01 7.70 -22.40
C VAL A 237 -2.75 7.93 -21.09
N ILE A 238 -2.09 8.44 -20.06
CA ILE A 238 -2.70 8.81 -18.78
C ILE A 238 -3.73 9.93 -18.98
N ALA A 239 -3.40 10.95 -19.79
CA ALA A 239 -4.32 12.04 -20.08
C ALA A 239 -5.59 11.53 -20.79
N GLU A 240 -5.45 10.61 -21.75
CA GLU A 240 -6.59 10.01 -22.45
C GLU A 240 -7.43 9.11 -21.54
N ILE A 241 -6.79 8.30 -20.67
CA ILE A 241 -7.53 7.52 -19.68
C ILE A 241 -8.34 8.45 -18.77
N ARG A 242 -7.71 9.51 -18.23
CA ARG A 242 -8.42 10.49 -17.36
C ARG A 242 -9.61 11.12 -18.06
N ARG A 243 -9.47 11.50 -19.34
CA ARG A 243 -10.55 12.06 -20.13
C ARG A 243 -11.74 11.10 -20.25
N ARG A 244 -11.46 9.80 -20.48
CA ARG A 244 -12.51 8.76 -20.65
C ARG A 244 -13.20 8.43 -19.34
N VAL A 245 -12.43 8.22 -18.27
CA VAL A 245 -12.98 7.81 -16.98
C VAL A 245 -13.61 8.97 -16.19
N GLY A 246 -13.23 10.22 -16.52
CA GLY A 246 -13.82 11.43 -15.96
C GLY A 246 -13.86 11.41 -14.42
N ARG A 247 -15.03 11.65 -13.84
CA ARG A 247 -15.26 11.72 -12.39
C ARG A 247 -14.91 10.46 -11.60
N TYR A 248 -14.78 9.31 -12.28
CA TYR A 248 -14.35 8.08 -11.59
C TYR A 248 -12.88 8.12 -11.21
N CYS A 249 -12.02 8.86 -11.92
CA CYS A 249 -10.62 9.03 -11.55
C CYS A 249 -10.51 9.91 -10.32
N TYR A 250 -9.91 9.38 -9.24
CA TYR A 250 -9.66 10.17 -8.04
C TYR A 250 -8.18 10.54 -7.84
N GLY A 251 -7.28 9.92 -8.56
CA GLY A 251 -5.85 10.23 -8.46
C GLY A 251 -4.99 9.41 -9.41
N ILE A 252 -3.77 9.90 -9.58
CA ILE A 252 -2.67 9.18 -10.23
C ILE A 252 -1.61 8.99 -9.17
N ASP A 253 -1.13 7.76 -9.00
CA ASP A 253 -0.14 7.37 -8.00
C ASP A 253 -0.47 7.74 -6.56
N SER A 254 -1.68 8.24 -6.31
CA SER A 254 -2.18 8.47 -4.94
C SER A 254 -2.18 7.15 -4.17
N GLU A 255 -1.79 7.17 -2.90
CA GLU A 255 -1.76 5.94 -2.12
C GLU A 255 -3.16 5.37 -1.91
N ASN A 256 -4.13 6.24 -1.63
CA ASN A 256 -5.52 5.87 -1.34
C ASN A 256 -6.47 7.08 -1.46
N ILE A 257 -7.78 6.83 -1.31
CA ILE A 257 -8.82 7.86 -1.41
C ILE A 257 -8.78 8.82 -0.20
N GLU A 258 -8.44 8.35 0.99
CA GLU A 258 -8.34 9.17 2.20
C GLU A 258 -7.27 10.25 2.09
N GLN A 259 -6.11 9.93 1.51
CA GLN A 259 -5.07 10.93 1.23
C GLN A 259 -5.61 12.02 0.30
N ARG A 260 -6.26 11.61 -0.80
CA ARG A 260 -6.84 12.57 -1.75
C ARG A 260 -7.88 13.47 -1.10
N VAL A 261 -8.74 12.92 -0.24
CA VAL A 261 -9.75 13.71 0.50
C VAL A 261 -9.10 14.71 1.44
N VAL A 262 -8.10 14.31 2.21
CA VAL A 262 -7.40 15.22 3.14
C VAL A 262 -6.67 16.34 2.38
N GLU A 263 -6.05 16.03 1.24
CA GLU A 263 -5.42 17.02 0.37
C GLU A 263 -6.44 18.03 -0.19
N LEU A 264 -7.58 17.55 -0.66
CA LEU A 264 -8.67 18.39 -1.16
C LEU A 264 -9.25 19.30 -0.06
N LEU A 265 -9.50 18.75 1.13
CA LEU A 265 -9.97 19.54 2.28
C LEU A 265 -8.97 20.65 2.64
N LYS A 266 -7.67 20.33 2.70
CA LYS A 266 -6.61 21.31 2.97
C LYS A 266 -6.56 22.41 1.92
N SER A 267 -6.57 22.04 0.64
CA SER A 267 -6.45 22.99 -0.47
C SER A 267 -7.69 23.88 -0.64
N SER A 268 -8.87 23.38 -0.27
CA SER A 268 -10.12 24.14 -0.31
C SER A 268 -10.43 24.95 0.96
N GLY A 269 -9.67 24.71 2.05
CA GLY A 269 -9.92 25.31 3.35
C GLY A 269 -11.21 24.82 4.02
N LEU A 270 -11.68 23.61 3.67
CA LEU A 270 -12.89 23.01 4.22
C LEU A 270 -12.58 22.02 5.32
N THR A 271 -13.52 21.85 6.25
CA THR A 271 -13.45 20.93 7.38
C THR A 271 -14.50 19.83 7.28
N LEU A 272 -14.16 18.65 7.78
CA LEU A 272 -15.00 17.43 7.75
C LEU A 272 -15.34 16.94 9.15
N ALA A 273 -16.58 16.48 9.34
CA ALA A 273 -17.00 15.68 10.47
C ALA A 273 -17.73 14.42 10.00
N THR A 274 -17.66 13.34 10.78
CA THR A 274 -18.26 12.03 10.44
C THR A 274 -19.27 11.57 11.49
N ALA A 275 -20.39 10.99 11.03
CA ALA A 275 -21.36 10.28 11.84
C ALA A 275 -21.44 8.81 11.41
N GLU A 276 -21.00 7.90 12.25
CA GLU A 276 -20.80 6.51 11.87
C GLU A 276 -21.67 5.55 12.69
N SER A 277 -22.38 4.66 11.98
CA SER A 277 -23.11 3.54 12.58
C SER A 277 -22.38 2.23 12.29
N CYS A 278 -22.63 1.56 11.18
CA CYS A 278 -22.06 0.25 10.87
C CYS A 278 -20.53 0.28 10.65
N THR A 279 -19.96 1.40 10.25
CA THR A 279 -18.52 1.59 10.11
C THR A 279 -17.79 1.81 11.44
N ALA A 280 -18.51 2.29 12.47
CA ALA A 280 -18.02 2.37 13.85
C ALA A 280 -16.63 3.02 14.00
N GLY A 281 -16.46 4.23 13.45
CA GLY A 281 -15.20 4.98 13.51
C GLY A 281 -14.21 4.66 12.37
N TYR A 282 -14.56 3.82 11.41
CA TYR A 282 -13.65 3.42 10.35
C TYR A 282 -13.38 4.53 9.33
N VAL A 283 -14.37 5.38 9.02
CA VAL A 283 -14.16 6.57 8.19
C VAL A 283 -13.23 7.54 8.90
N SER A 284 -13.52 7.84 10.16
CA SER A 284 -12.70 8.70 11.03
C SER A 284 -11.26 8.19 11.12
N LYS A 285 -11.07 6.89 11.35
CA LYS A 285 -9.76 6.24 11.40
C LYS A 285 -8.99 6.46 10.10
N ARG A 286 -9.59 6.20 8.95
CA ARG A 286 -8.94 6.35 7.64
C ARG A 286 -8.51 7.80 7.37
N VAL A 287 -9.33 8.79 7.73
CA VAL A 287 -8.96 10.20 7.63
C VAL A 287 -7.78 10.54 8.55
N THR A 288 -7.83 10.06 9.80
CA THR A 288 -6.79 10.35 10.80
C THR A 288 -5.49 9.57 10.62
N ASP A 289 -5.46 8.53 9.81
CA ASP A 289 -4.22 7.85 9.40
C ASP A 289 -3.33 8.78 8.54
N ILE A 290 -3.91 9.84 7.95
CA ILE A 290 -3.15 10.75 7.10
C ILE A 290 -2.50 11.86 7.94
N PRO A 291 -1.18 12.04 7.87
CA PRO A 291 -0.48 13.07 8.63
C PRO A 291 -1.03 14.47 8.36
N GLY A 292 -1.29 15.19 9.43
CA GLY A 292 -1.85 16.55 9.37
C GLY A 292 -3.36 16.61 9.12
N ALA A 293 -4.09 15.49 9.26
CA ALA A 293 -5.55 15.47 9.19
C ALA A 293 -6.23 16.35 10.27
N SER A 294 -5.58 16.60 11.40
CA SER A 294 -6.11 17.46 12.48
C SER A 294 -6.45 18.89 12.06
N SER A 295 -5.88 19.39 10.96
CA SER A 295 -6.21 20.71 10.42
C SER A 295 -7.55 20.74 9.68
N VAL A 296 -8.12 19.60 9.30
CA VAL A 296 -9.34 19.50 8.48
C VAL A 296 -10.41 18.57 9.08
N PHE A 297 -10.09 17.85 10.15
CA PHE A 297 -10.99 16.87 10.77
C PHE A 297 -11.04 17.08 12.29
N GLY A 298 -12.19 17.54 12.79
CA GLY A 298 -12.36 17.89 14.20
C GLY A 298 -13.28 16.95 14.99
N CYS A 299 -14.16 16.19 14.31
CA CYS A 299 -15.17 15.39 14.99
C CYS A 299 -15.51 14.09 14.23
N GLY A 300 -15.45 12.97 14.92
CA GLY A 300 -15.99 11.68 14.48
C GLY A 300 -16.90 11.09 15.54
N ALA A 301 -18.22 11.03 15.26
CA ALA A 301 -19.24 10.54 16.17
C ALA A 301 -19.65 9.10 15.80
N VAL A 302 -19.42 8.15 16.70
CA VAL A 302 -19.91 6.79 16.57
C VAL A 302 -21.29 6.72 17.25
N THR A 303 -22.36 6.69 16.44
CA THR A 303 -23.74 6.71 16.90
C THR A 303 -24.41 5.36 16.57
N TYR A 304 -24.05 4.33 17.34
CA TYR A 304 -24.39 2.95 17.01
C TYR A 304 -25.85 2.60 17.32
N SER A 305 -26.39 3.10 18.43
CA SER A 305 -27.81 2.89 18.80
C SER A 305 -28.72 4.02 18.29
N ASN A 306 -30.02 3.76 18.19
CA ASN A 306 -31.02 4.76 17.81
C ASN A 306 -31.08 5.90 18.83
N GLU A 307 -31.06 5.58 20.12
CA GLU A 307 -31.04 6.57 21.20
C GLU A 307 -29.87 7.57 21.05
N ILE A 308 -28.68 7.09 20.71
CA ILE A 308 -27.51 7.96 20.52
C ILE A 308 -27.62 8.78 19.23
N LYS A 309 -28.24 8.25 18.17
CA LYS A 309 -28.54 9.04 16.97
C LYS A 309 -29.46 10.22 17.29
N GLU A 310 -30.53 9.99 18.09
CA GLU A 310 -31.43 11.03 18.55
C GLU A 310 -30.69 12.05 19.44
N LYS A 311 -30.10 11.55 20.50
CA LYS A 311 -29.48 12.40 21.55
C LYS A 311 -28.32 13.23 21.07
N LEU A 312 -27.43 12.67 20.26
CA LEU A 312 -26.18 13.32 19.85
C LEU A 312 -26.33 14.09 18.55
N LEU A 313 -27.01 13.51 17.56
CA LEU A 313 -27.12 14.10 16.23
C LEU A 313 -28.45 14.80 15.97
N GLY A 314 -29.43 14.61 16.86
CA GLY A 314 -30.77 15.16 16.68
C GLY A 314 -31.55 14.50 15.55
N VAL A 315 -31.30 13.22 15.27
CA VAL A 315 -32.14 12.41 14.40
C VAL A 315 -33.53 12.32 15.05
N ARG A 316 -34.58 12.58 14.27
CA ARG A 316 -35.93 12.60 14.82
C ARG A 316 -36.43 11.20 15.15
N HIS A 317 -37.11 11.08 16.26
CA HIS A 317 -37.73 9.81 16.69
C HIS A 317 -38.68 9.26 15.63
N GLU A 318 -39.53 10.11 15.06
CA GLU A 318 -40.48 9.77 14.00
C GLU A 318 -39.78 9.25 12.74
N THR A 319 -38.59 9.76 12.41
CA THR A 319 -37.81 9.25 11.28
C THR A 319 -37.31 7.84 11.51
N LEU A 320 -36.85 7.56 12.75
CA LEU A 320 -36.40 6.22 13.12
C LEU A 320 -37.55 5.23 13.20
N GLU A 321 -38.75 5.63 13.69
CA GLU A 321 -39.95 4.78 13.72
C GLU A 321 -40.48 4.47 12.31
N ALA A 322 -40.55 5.48 11.43
CA ALA A 322 -41.13 5.33 10.10
C ALA A 322 -40.20 4.63 9.10
N HIS A 323 -38.89 4.88 9.16
CA HIS A 323 -37.90 4.44 8.13
C HIS A 323 -36.84 3.49 8.68
N GLY A 324 -36.66 3.45 9.98
CA GLY A 324 -35.61 2.67 10.65
C GLY A 324 -34.24 3.33 10.59
N ALA A 325 -33.30 2.76 11.33
CA ALA A 325 -31.93 3.26 11.39
C ALA A 325 -31.19 3.20 10.05
N VAL A 326 -31.52 2.24 9.20
CA VAL A 326 -30.90 2.02 7.90
C VAL A 326 -31.82 2.55 6.81
N SER A 327 -31.78 3.85 6.59
CA SER A 327 -32.60 4.54 5.59
C SER A 327 -31.90 5.80 5.08
N GLU A 328 -32.36 6.32 3.96
CA GLU A 328 -31.86 7.57 3.39
C GLU A 328 -32.17 8.75 4.34
N GLU A 329 -33.37 8.80 4.90
CA GLU A 329 -33.83 9.83 5.80
C GLU A 329 -32.94 9.90 7.05
N THR A 330 -32.68 8.76 7.68
CA THR A 330 -31.80 8.68 8.85
C THR A 330 -30.37 9.08 8.48
N ALA A 331 -29.83 8.63 7.34
CA ALA A 331 -28.49 9.01 6.90
C ALA A 331 -28.38 10.53 6.70
N ARG A 332 -29.34 11.18 6.06
CA ARG A 332 -29.36 12.63 5.84
C ARG A 332 -29.41 13.40 7.16
N GLU A 333 -30.28 12.98 8.08
CA GLU A 333 -30.37 13.60 9.41
C GLU A 333 -29.08 13.41 10.23
N MET A 334 -28.43 12.26 10.13
CA MET A 334 -27.12 12.01 10.76
C MET A 334 -26.03 12.94 10.21
N ALA A 335 -25.95 13.10 8.88
CA ALA A 335 -24.97 13.97 8.24
C ALA A 335 -25.16 15.45 8.65
N ALA A 336 -26.39 15.95 8.58
CA ALA A 336 -26.75 17.29 9.04
C ALA A 336 -26.49 17.47 10.54
N GLY A 337 -26.78 16.42 11.33
CA GLY A 337 -26.57 16.41 12.79
C GLY A 337 -25.12 16.56 13.18
N VAL A 338 -24.22 15.78 12.58
CA VAL A 338 -22.79 15.84 12.91
C VAL A 338 -22.15 17.15 12.42
N ARG A 339 -22.59 17.68 11.29
CA ARG A 339 -22.15 18.98 10.81
C ARG A 339 -22.54 20.10 11.79
N ARG A 340 -23.78 20.11 12.28
CA ARG A 340 -24.23 21.07 13.31
C ARG A 340 -23.47 20.90 14.64
N LEU A 341 -23.28 19.65 15.07
CA LEU A 341 -22.59 19.32 16.32
C LEU A 341 -21.15 19.85 16.35
N SER A 342 -20.45 19.67 15.24
CA SER A 342 -19.02 19.99 15.12
C SER A 342 -18.72 21.40 14.65
N GLY A 343 -19.66 22.06 13.97
CA GLY A 343 -19.42 23.31 13.24
C GLY A 343 -18.57 23.12 11.96
N ALA A 344 -18.36 21.90 11.50
CA ALA A 344 -17.62 21.61 10.28
C ALA A 344 -18.37 22.10 9.03
N ASP A 345 -17.63 22.32 7.92
CA ASP A 345 -18.21 22.70 6.64
C ASP A 345 -18.96 21.53 5.99
N ILE A 346 -18.49 20.30 6.21
CA ILE A 346 -19.02 19.07 5.65
C ILE A 346 -19.32 18.08 6.77
N GLY A 347 -20.54 17.56 6.81
CA GLY A 347 -20.93 16.39 7.59
C GLY A 347 -21.13 15.19 6.67
N ILE A 348 -20.50 14.05 6.97
CA ILE A 348 -20.71 12.79 6.26
C ILE A 348 -21.26 11.75 7.21
N SER A 349 -22.21 10.94 6.78
CA SER A 349 -22.79 9.87 7.59
C SER A 349 -22.75 8.52 6.89
N VAL A 350 -22.71 7.46 7.68
CA VAL A 350 -22.79 6.07 7.22
C VAL A 350 -23.70 5.28 8.15
N THR A 351 -24.80 4.75 7.61
CA THR A 351 -25.70 3.82 8.32
C THR A 351 -26.04 2.62 7.44
N GLY A 352 -26.01 1.41 7.98
CA GLY A 352 -26.21 0.20 7.16
C GLY A 352 -26.10 -1.10 7.94
N ILE A 353 -26.32 -2.21 7.24
CA ILE A 353 -26.24 -3.58 7.74
C ILE A 353 -24.94 -4.21 7.23
N ALA A 354 -23.93 -4.25 8.10
CA ALA A 354 -22.61 -4.76 7.71
C ALA A 354 -22.55 -6.29 7.59
N GLY A 355 -23.45 -7.02 8.23
CA GLY A 355 -23.45 -8.48 8.25
C GLY A 355 -22.57 -9.08 9.36
N PRO A 356 -22.42 -10.43 9.44
CA PRO A 356 -23.03 -11.41 8.52
C PRO A 356 -24.55 -11.56 8.70
N ASP A 357 -25.07 -11.23 9.90
CA ASP A 357 -26.50 -11.35 10.23
C ASP A 357 -27.27 -10.09 9.83
N SER A 358 -28.58 -10.23 9.59
CA SER A 358 -29.50 -9.11 9.39
C SER A 358 -29.72 -8.36 10.71
N ASP A 359 -30.27 -7.16 10.62
CA ASP A 359 -30.68 -6.36 11.80
C ASP A 359 -32.08 -6.71 12.33
N GLY A 360 -32.65 -7.81 11.84
CA GLY A 360 -34.02 -8.26 12.19
C GLY A 360 -35.13 -7.61 11.33
N THR A 361 -34.77 -6.81 10.33
CA THR A 361 -35.67 -6.26 9.32
C THR A 361 -35.59 -7.04 8.01
N ASP A 362 -36.48 -6.73 7.06
CA ASP A 362 -36.45 -7.30 5.71
C ASP A 362 -35.37 -6.69 4.81
N LYS A 363 -34.53 -5.78 5.35
CA LYS A 363 -33.46 -5.12 4.63
C LYS A 363 -32.27 -6.08 4.42
N PRO A 364 -31.67 -6.12 3.22
CA PRO A 364 -30.62 -7.09 2.94
C PRO A 364 -29.30 -6.72 3.65
N VAL A 365 -28.53 -7.74 4.03
CA VAL A 365 -27.14 -7.57 4.46
C VAL A 365 -26.33 -6.94 3.34
N GLY A 366 -25.50 -5.98 3.68
CA GLY A 366 -24.72 -5.19 2.73
C GLY A 366 -25.43 -3.91 2.23
N LEU A 367 -26.68 -3.68 2.63
CA LEU A 367 -27.35 -2.40 2.41
C LEU A 367 -26.76 -1.32 3.32
N CYS A 368 -26.44 -0.18 2.74
CA CYS A 368 -25.93 0.99 3.44
C CYS A 368 -26.40 2.28 2.77
N TYR A 369 -26.62 3.30 3.56
CA TYR A 369 -26.84 4.67 3.09
C TYR A 369 -25.67 5.54 3.56
N VAL A 370 -25.12 6.31 2.63
CA VAL A 370 -24.04 7.25 2.85
C VAL A 370 -24.53 8.63 2.46
N ALA A 371 -24.61 9.55 3.40
CA ALA A 371 -25.12 10.89 3.12
C ALA A 371 -24.10 11.97 3.46
N ILE A 372 -24.08 13.01 2.64
CA ILE A 372 -23.31 14.24 2.84
C ILE A 372 -24.26 15.41 3.08
N ASP A 373 -23.90 16.28 4.01
CA ASP A 373 -24.51 17.58 4.24
C ASP A 373 -23.44 18.67 4.27
N ALA A 374 -23.62 19.68 3.43
CA ALA A 374 -22.78 20.88 3.38
C ALA A 374 -23.66 22.12 3.24
N LYS A 375 -23.06 23.32 3.26
CA LYS A 375 -23.84 24.56 3.33
C LYS A 375 -24.96 24.67 2.30
N ASP A 376 -24.68 24.31 1.04
CA ASP A 376 -25.60 24.48 -0.09
C ASP A 376 -25.77 23.17 -0.88
N TYR A 377 -25.43 22.03 -0.25
CA TYR A 377 -25.44 20.74 -0.92
C TYR A 377 -25.78 19.60 0.03
N THR A 378 -26.66 18.73 -0.41
CA THR A 378 -26.94 17.48 0.30
C THR A 378 -27.17 16.37 -0.72
N ALA A 379 -26.57 15.22 -0.49
CA ALA A 379 -26.75 14.02 -1.31
C ALA A 379 -26.75 12.77 -0.44
N CYS A 380 -27.31 11.69 -0.97
CA CYS A 380 -27.28 10.38 -0.33
C CYS A 380 -27.11 9.31 -1.39
N ASP A 381 -26.13 8.43 -1.18
CA ASP A 381 -25.89 7.24 -1.98
C ASP A 381 -26.46 6.01 -1.26
N LYS A 382 -27.24 5.21 -1.98
CA LYS A 382 -27.62 3.85 -1.58
C LYS A 382 -26.57 2.88 -2.08
N VAL A 383 -25.97 2.10 -1.20
CA VAL A 383 -24.98 1.07 -1.50
C VAL A 383 -25.54 -0.30 -1.17
N GLU A 384 -25.52 -1.21 -2.12
CA GLU A 384 -25.87 -2.62 -1.93
C GLU A 384 -24.70 -3.48 -2.40
N THR A 385 -23.97 -4.07 -1.47
CA THR A 385 -22.78 -4.89 -1.82
C THR A 385 -23.17 -6.31 -2.22
N GLY A 386 -24.33 -6.80 -1.78
CA GLY A 386 -24.78 -8.17 -1.97
C GLY A 386 -23.90 -9.22 -1.26
N ARG A 387 -23.06 -8.82 -0.30
CA ARG A 387 -22.12 -9.69 0.40
C ARG A 387 -22.42 -9.76 1.89
N GLY A 388 -22.23 -10.95 2.49
CA GLY A 388 -22.31 -11.17 3.94
C GLY A 388 -21.00 -10.83 4.69
N ASP A 389 -19.94 -10.45 3.99
CA ASP A 389 -18.64 -10.14 4.58
C ASP A 389 -18.66 -8.76 5.25
N ARG A 390 -18.59 -8.78 6.57
CA ARG A 390 -18.66 -7.57 7.42
C ARG A 390 -17.48 -6.63 7.19
N GLU A 391 -16.28 -7.14 7.04
CA GLU A 391 -15.08 -6.32 6.84
C GLU A 391 -15.13 -5.64 5.47
N TYR A 392 -15.47 -6.40 4.44
CA TYR A 392 -15.68 -5.89 3.09
C TYR A 392 -16.74 -4.77 3.07
N ASN A 393 -17.90 -5.00 3.68
CA ASN A 393 -18.98 -4.03 3.69
C ASN A 393 -18.59 -2.73 4.40
N ARG A 394 -17.92 -2.82 5.54
CA ARG A 394 -17.42 -1.64 6.26
C ARG A 394 -16.38 -0.87 5.44
N TYR A 395 -15.45 -1.57 4.79
CA TYR A 395 -14.43 -0.95 3.95
C TYR A 395 -15.04 -0.22 2.75
N VAL A 396 -15.93 -0.88 2.01
CA VAL A 396 -16.58 -0.30 0.82
C VAL A 396 -17.43 0.91 1.20
N ASN A 397 -18.23 0.81 2.28
CA ASN A 397 -19.07 1.89 2.72
C ASN A 397 -18.27 3.11 3.20
N ALA A 398 -17.15 2.91 3.90
CA ALA A 398 -16.24 3.98 4.26
C ALA A 398 -15.58 4.62 3.02
N SER A 399 -15.21 3.80 2.02
CA SER A 399 -14.66 4.29 0.76
C SER A 399 -15.68 5.13 -0.02
N ARG A 400 -16.97 4.72 -0.03
CA ARG A 400 -18.05 5.50 -0.64
C ARG A 400 -18.26 6.83 0.06
N ALA A 401 -18.19 6.87 1.39
CA ALA A 401 -18.28 8.10 2.17
C ALA A 401 -17.16 9.09 1.77
N LEU A 402 -15.93 8.63 1.74
CA LEU A 402 -14.79 9.44 1.33
C LEU A 402 -14.91 9.91 -0.13
N ASN A 403 -15.38 9.05 -1.03
CA ASN A 403 -15.59 9.41 -2.43
C ASN A 403 -16.68 10.48 -2.61
N LEU A 404 -17.74 10.42 -1.82
CA LEU A 404 -18.80 11.42 -1.86
C LEU A 404 -18.28 12.80 -1.43
N VAL A 405 -17.43 12.85 -0.39
CA VAL A 405 -16.74 14.08 0.03
C VAL A 405 -15.83 14.60 -1.09
N ARG A 406 -15.04 13.72 -1.74
CA ARG A 406 -14.17 14.09 -2.86
C ARG A 406 -14.96 14.71 -4.00
N LEU A 407 -16.01 14.03 -4.45
CA LEU A 407 -16.84 14.50 -5.57
C LEU A 407 -17.43 15.89 -5.29
N TYR A 408 -17.97 16.09 -4.09
CA TYR A 408 -18.50 17.40 -3.69
C TYR A 408 -17.43 18.51 -3.77
N ILE A 409 -16.22 18.26 -3.28
CA ILE A 409 -15.17 19.27 -3.28
C ILE A 409 -14.69 19.56 -4.71
N GLU A 410 -14.49 18.52 -5.53
CA GLU A 410 -14.01 18.67 -6.90
C GLU A 410 -15.03 19.40 -7.79
N GLU A 411 -16.33 19.11 -7.67
CA GLU A 411 -17.40 19.84 -8.37
C GLU A 411 -17.40 21.31 -7.95
N ARG A 412 -17.33 21.60 -6.64
CA ARG A 412 -17.30 22.98 -6.13
C ARG A 412 -16.04 23.76 -6.57
N MET A 413 -14.92 23.09 -6.73
CA MET A 413 -13.69 23.72 -7.23
C MET A 413 -13.80 24.03 -8.72
N ALA A 414 -14.43 23.14 -9.51
CA ALA A 414 -14.68 23.35 -10.92
C ALA A 414 -15.61 24.53 -11.20
N ASP A 415 -16.63 24.75 -10.37
CA ASP A 415 -17.57 25.88 -10.48
C ASP A 415 -16.92 27.25 -10.17
N LYS A 416 -15.74 27.26 -9.52
CA LYS A 416 -15.01 28.47 -9.15
C LYS A 416 -13.87 28.83 -10.10
N ALA A 417 -13.49 27.88 -10.98
CA ALA A 417 -12.41 28.04 -11.96
C ALA A 417 -12.96 28.50 -13.34
#